data_3f3891fba0d649da767358d683cfac5a
#
_entry.id   3f3891fba0d649da767358d683cfac5a
#
_cell.length_a   1.000
_cell.length_b   1.000
_cell.length_c   1.000
_cell.angle_alpha   90.00
_cell.angle_beta   90.00
_cell.angle_gamma   90.00
#
_symmetry.space_group_name_H-M   'P 1'
#
loop_
_entity.id
_entity.type
_entity.pdbx_description
1 polymer ?
#
loop_
_entity_poly.entity_id
_entity_poly.type
_entity_poly.pdbx_seq_one_letter_code
_entity_poly.pdbx_strand_id
1 'polypeptide(L)'
;YMMSDEVLMQIMVEAYPIVVYTKQLEDRSRKIMEIIEGEGYEDGRLIYRSLYKYEVADNTIDENGEPHVVGRHRKGDDISGNLRKRFLDNGISFKELEVFSQEPSQLMRKLGPFPKEVD
;
A
#
# COMPACT_ATOMS: atom_id res chain seq x y z
N TYR A 1 2.02 -34.55 0.43
CA TYR A 1 1.05 -33.78 1.17
C TYR A 1 0.86 -32.38 0.57
N MET A 2 -0.35 -32.10 0.11
CA MET A 2 -0.66 -30.78 -0.48
C MET A 2 -1.72 -30.09 0.36
N MET A 3 -1.44 -28.84 0.74
CA MET A 3 -2.45 -27.99 1.37
C MET A 3 -3.44 -27.52 0.31
N SER A 4 -4.70 -27.31 0.69
CA SER A 4 -5.64 -26.63 -0.17
C SER A 4 -5.21 -25.16 -0.34
N ASP A 5 -5.59 -24.56 -1.47
CA ASP A 5 -5.31 -23.16 -1.75
C ASP A 5 -5.90 -22.25 -0.65
N GLU A 6 -7.08 -22.58 -0.16
CA GLU A 6 -7.74 -21.83 0.89
C GLU A 6 -6.93 -21.83 2.20
N VAL A 7 -6.43 -22.99 2.64
CA VAL A 7 -5.60 -23.09 3.85
C VAL A 7 -4.30 -22.34 3.66
N LEU A 8 -3.67 -22.46 2.50
CA LEU A 8 -2.44 -21.75 2.19
C LEU A 8 -2.64 -20.23 2.24
N MET A 9 -3.72 -19.72 1.64
CA MET A 9 -4.02 -18.30 1.64
C MET A 9 -4.33 -17.77 3.05
N GLN A 10 -5.02 -18.55 3.88
CA GLN A 10 -5.26 -18.19 5.28
C GLN A 10 -3.95 -18.06 6.06
N ILE A 11 -3.03 -18.99 5.86
CA ILE A 11 -1.71 -18.94 6.49
C ILE A 11 -0.94 -17.70 6.04
N MET A 12 -0.99 -17.38 4.74
CA MET A 12 -0.30 -16.21 4.19
C MET A 12 -0.87 -14.90 4.76
N VAL A 13 -2.19 -14.80 4.88
CA VAL A 13 -2.84 -13.61 5.46
C VAL A 13 -2.45 -13.42 6.92
N GLU A 14 -2.38 -14.50 7.70
CA GLU A 14 -1.97 -14.43 9.09
C GLU A 14 -0.48 -14.06 9.24
N ALA A 15 0.37 -14.61 8.38
CA ALA A 15 1.81 -14.36 8.42
C ALA A 15 2.18 -12.99 7.88
N TYR A 16 1.52 -12.56 6.81
CA TYR A 16 1.81 -11.32 6.08
C TYR A 16 0.54 -10.48 5.94
N PRO A 17 0.15 -9.73 6.97
CA PRO A 17 -1.10 -8.98 6.93
C PRO A 17 -1.08 -7.81 5.94
N ILE A 18 0.09 -7.32 5.57
CA ILE A 18 0.24 -6.20 4.63
C ILE A 18 0.89 -6.70 3.35
N VAL A 19 0.27 -6.37 2.23
CA VAL A 19 0.82 -6.68 0.90
C VAL A 19 0.99 -5.38 0.12
N VAL A 20 2.18 -5.20 -0.44
CA VAL A 20 2.52 -4.03 -1.26
C VAL A 20 2.64 -4.48 -2.71
N TYR A 21 1.77 -3.94 -3.56
CA TYR A 21 1.78 -4.24 -4.99
C TYR A 21 2.49 -3.12 -5.75
N THR A 22 3.53 -3.49 -6.50
CA THR A 22 4.30 -2.55 -7.32
C THR A 22 4.18 -2.90 -8.79
N LYS A 23 4.29 -1.90 -9.66
CA LYS A 23 4.23 -2.09 -11.11
C LYS A 23 5.12 -1.06 -11.80
N GLN A 24 5.70 -1.48 -12.92
CA GLN A 24 6.34 -0.55 -13.85
C GLN A 24 5.29 0.01 -14.81
N LEU A 25 5.20 1.33 -14.88
CA LEU A 25 4.23 2.03 -15.72
C LEU A 25 4.81 2.30 -17.12
N GLU A 26 3.97 2.85 -18.00
CA GLU A 26 4.33 3.12 -19.39
C GLU A 26 5.52 4.08 -19.55
N ASP A 27 5.73 4.99 -18.58
CA ASP A 27 6.87 5.90 -18.56
C ASP A 27 8.12 5.27 -17.96
N ARG A 28 8.10 3.94 -17.74
CA ARG A 28 9.18 3.14 -17.13
C ARG A 28 9.43 3.42 -15.65
N SER A 29 8.67 4.30 -15.03
CA SER A 29 8.73 4.50 -13.59
C SER A 29 8.13 3.30 -12.86
N ARG A 30 8.68 2.99 -11.69
CA ARG A 30 8.12 1.96 -10.80
C ARG A 30 7.33 2.64 -9.70
N LYS A 31 6.08 2.22 -9.54
CA LYS A 31 5.18 2.81 -8.54
C LYS A 31 4.62 1.72 -7.64
N ILE A 32 4.40 2.10 -6.39
CA ILE A 32 3.55 1.31 -5.51
C ILE A 32 2.12 1.59 -5.96
N MET A 33 1.46 0.57 -6.48
CA MET A 33 0.10 0.71 -7.01
C MET A 33 -0.95 0.61 -5.92
N GLU A 34 -0.73 -0.26 -4.95
CA GLU A 34 -1.69 -0.49 -3.87
C GLU A 34 -0.99 -1.09 -2.66
N ILE A 35 -1.45 -0.69 -1.48
CA ILE A 35 -1.08 -1.32 -0.21
C ILE A 35 -2.37 -1.84 0.39
N ILE A 36 -2.45 -3.13 0.63
CA ILE A 36 -3.63 -3.77 1.19
C ILE A 36 -3.32 -4.43 2.52
N GLU A 37 -4.35 -4.53 3.35
CA GLU A 37 -4.35 -5.37 4.54
C GLU A 37 -5.24 -6.57 4.28
N GLY A 38 -4.69 -7.79 4.36
CA GLY A 38 -5.48 -9.01 4.27
C GLY A 38 -6.18 -9.28 5.60
N GLU A 39 -7.48 -9.52 5.57
CA GLU A 39 -8.27 -9.83 6.76
C GLU A 39 -8.66 -11.30 6.85
N GLY A 40 -8.68 -12.01 5.72
CA GLY A 40 -9.05 -13.41 5.68
C GLY A 40 -9.23 -13.93 4.27
N TYR A 41 -9.61 -15.18 4.18
CA TYR A 41 -9.88 -15.83 2.90
C TYR A 41 -11.13 -16.70 3.08
N GLU A 42 -12.22 -16.34 2.40
CA GLU A 42 -13.50 -17.04 2.50
C GLU A 42 -14.11 -17.24 1.11
N ASP A 43 -14.70 -18.40 0.91
CA ASP A 43 -15.43 -18.75 -0.33
C ASP A 43 -14.61 -18.50 -1.61
N GLY A 44 -13.31 -18.81 -1.55
CA GLY A 44 -12.41 -18.64 -2.69
C GLY A 44 -11.99 -17.20 -2.94
N ARG A 45 -12.25 -16.28 -1.99
CA ARG A 45 -11.93 -14.87 -2.12
C ARG A 45 -11.08 -14.35 -0.97
N LEU A 46 -10.10 -13.55 -1.30
CA LEU A 46 -9.34 -12.80 -0.32
C LEU A 46 -10.18 -11.63 0.17
N ILE A 47 -10.35 -11.54 1.51
CA ILE A 47 -11.00 -10.41 2.15
C ILE A 47 -9.90 -9.43 2.55
N TYR A 48 -9.95 -8.20 2.05
CA TYR A 48 -8.89 -7.24 2.27
C TYR A 48 -9.43 -5.82 2.32
N ARG A 49 -8.62 -4.94 2.90
CA ARG A 49 -8.82 -3.49 2.88
C ARG A 49 -7.76 -2.86 2.01
N SER A 50 -8.14 -1.94 1.15
CA SER A 50 -7.19 -1.14 0.39
C SER A 50 -6.83 0.09 1.23
N LEU A 51 -5.60 0.14 1.71
CA LEU A 51 -5.13 1.21 2.59
C LEU A 51 -4.68 2.43 1.79
N TYR A 52 -3.94 2.20 0.72
CA TYR A 52 -3.45 3.24 -0.17
C TYR A 52 -3.49 2.74 -1.60
N LYS A 53 -3.82 3.62 -2.52
CA LYS A 53 -3.93 3.30 -3.93
C LYS A 53 -3.35 4.41 -4.78
N TYR A 54 -2.62 4.04 -5.83
CA TYR A 54 -2.13 5.01 -6.81
C TYR A 54 -3.24 5.33 -7.81
N GLU A 55 -3.60 6.59 -7.89
CA GLU A 55 -4.65 7.09 -8.79
C GLU A 55 -3.99 7.83 -9.95
N VAL A 56 -4.16 7.30 -11.15
CA VAL A 56 -3.66 7.94 -12.38
C VAL A 56 -4.61 9.09 -12.74
N ALA A 57 -4.06 10.29 -12.79
CA ALA A 57 -4.83 11.49 -13.16
C ALA A 57 -4.77 11.73 -14.66
N ASP A 58 -3.62 11.52 -15.29
CA ASP A 58 -3.43 11.76 -16.71
C ASP A 58 -2.25 10.97 -17.25
N ASN A 59 -2.29 10.72 -18.55
CA ASN A 59 -1.16 10.17 -19.28
C ASN A 59 -0.83 11.15 -20.39
N THR A 60 0.41 11.63 -20.42
CA THR A 60 0.87 12.61 -21.38
C THR A 60 2.03 12.06 -22.20
N ILE A 61 2.22 12.64 -23.38
CA ILE A 61 3.37 12.35 -24.23
C ILE A 61 4.12 13.65 -24.39
N ASP A 62 5.44 13.65 -24.14
CA ASP A 62 6.26 14.82 -24.25
C ASP A 62 6.64 15.14 -25.72
N GLU A 63 7.43 16.19 -25.92
CA GLU A 63 7.85 16.65 -27.25
C GLU A 63 8.67 15.59 -28.00
N ASN A 64 9.32 14.69 -27.27
CA ASN A 64 10.14 13.61 -27.84
C ASN A 64 9.34 12.32 -28.06
N GLY A 65 8.03 12.33 -27.84
CA GLY A 65 7.18 11.17 -27.97
C GLY A 65 7.27 10.19 -26.80
N GLU A 66 7.89 10.60 -25.67
CA GLU A 66 8.03 9.77 -24.49
C GLU A 66 6.78 9.86 -23.61
N PRO A 67 6.26 8.72 -23.14
CA PRO A 67 5.08 8.73 -22.27
C PRO A 67 5.43 9.18 -20.84
N HIS A 68 4.51 9.91 -20.22
CA HIS A 68 4.57 10.30 -18.83
C HIS A 68 3.25 9.97 -18.15
N VAL A 69 3.33 9.35 -17.01
CA VAL A 69 2.15 9.03 -16.17
C VAL A 69 2.11 10.01 -15.02
N VAL A 70 1.01 10.75 -14.93
CA VAL A 70 0.77 11.71 -13.85
C VAL A 70 -0.30 11.14 -12.93
N GLY A 71 0.02 11.06 -11.65
CA GLY A 71 -0.91 10.53 -10.66
C GLY A 71 -0.44 10.82 -9.26
N ARG A 72 -1.18 10.30 -8.30
CA ARG A 72 -0.86 10.46 -6.88
C ARG A 72 -1.36 9.27 -6.08
N HIS A 73 -0.72 9.06 -4.94
CA HIS A 73 -1.21 8.07 -3.97
C HIS A 73 -2.33 8.68 -3.14
N ARG A 74 -3.40 7.94 -2.98
CA ARG A 74 -4.55 8.34 -2.19
C ARG A 74 -4.75 7.35 -1.04
N LYS A 75 -5.18 7.88 0.09
CA LYS A 75 -5.60 7.06 1.21
C LYS A 75 -6.94 6.38 0.88
N GLY A 76 -7.04 5.08 1.19
CA GLY A 76 -8.28 4.33 1.16
C GLY A 76 -8.82 4.10 2.56
N ASP A 77 -9.07 2.84 2.89
CA ASP A 77 -9.60 2.44 4.20
C ASP A 77 -8.55 2.59 5.30
N ASP A 78 -9.01 2.70 6.54
CA ASP A 78 -8.14 2.61 7.70
C ASP A 78 -7.71 1.15 7.93
N ILE A 79 -6.63 0.98 8.68
CA ILE A 79 -6.23 -0.36 9.12
C ILE A 79 -7.32 -0.95 10.01
N SER A 80 -7.42 -2.28 10.03
CA SER A 80 -8.39 -2.97 10.88
C SER A 80 -8.05 -2.78 12.37
N GLY A 81 -9.05 -2.99 13.23
CA GLY A 81 -8.84 -2.99 14.67
C GLY A 81 -7.84 -4.06 15.10
N ASN A 82 -7.84 -5.22 14.44
CA ASN A 82 -6.90 -6.30 14.73
C ASN A 82 -5.45 -5.90 14.43
N LEU A 83 -5.22 -5.27 13.29
CA LEU A 83 -3.87 -4.81 12.91
C LEU A 83 -3.42 -3.67 13.84
N ARG A 84 -4.32 -2.74 14.15
CA ARG A 84 -4.04 -1.67 15.12
C ARG A 84 -3.59 -2.23 16.45
N LYS A 85 -4.31 -3.24 16.96
CA LYS A 85 -3.95 -3.90 18.20
C LYS A 85 -2.58 -4.55 18.13
N ARG A 86 -2.26 -5.23 17.03
CA ARG A 86 -0.95 -5.85 16.82
C ARG A 86 0.17 -4.82 16.87
N PHE A 87 -0.01 -3.66 16.25
CA PHE A 87 0.98 -2.58 16.30
C PHE A 87 1.17 -2.08 17.73
N LEU A 88 0.07 -1.83 18.45
CA LEU A 88 0.13 -1.35 19.83
C LEU A 88 0.80 -2.38 20.75
N ASP A 89 0.46 -3.66 20.60
CA ASP A 89 1.05 -4.75 21.40
C ASP A 89 2.55 -4.91 21.12
N ASN A 90 3.02 -4.47 19.96
CA ASN A 90 4.43 -4.53 19.57
C ASN A 90 5.17 -3.20 19.75
N GLY A 91 4.60 -2.27 20.49
CA GLY A 91 5.29 -1.05 20.91
C GLY A 91 5.13 0.15 20.00
N ILE A 92 4.28 0.08 18.98
CA ILE A 92 3.96 1.25 18.15
C ILE A 92 2.99 2.13 18.92
N SER A 93 3.28 3.43 19.04
CA SER A 93 2.45 4.37 19.79
C SER A 93 1.20 4.78 19.01
N PHE A 94 0.18 5.25 19.73
CA PHE A 94 -1.00 5.85 19.10
C PHE A 94 -0.64 7.00 18.17
N LYS A 95 0.34 7.81 18.54
CA LYS A 95 0.80 8.93 17.73
C LYS A 95 1.41 8.47 16.41
N GLU A 96 2.20 7.40 16.43
CA GLU A 96 2.78 6.83 15.21
C GLU A 96 1.70 6.27 14.30
N LEU A 97 0.64 5.68 14.87
CA LEU A 97 -0.47 5.13 14.09
C LEU A 97 -1.32 6.20 13.40
N GLU A 98 -1.25 7.45 13.82
CA GLU A 98 -1.97 8.55 13.15
C GLU A 98 -1.57 8.71 11.69
N VAL A 99 -0.40 8.21 11.29
CA VAL A 99 0.06 8.26 9.90
C VAL A 99 -0.94 7.58 8.97
N PHE A 100 -1.60 6.52 9.44
CA PHE A 100 -2.57 5.78 8.62
C PHE A 100 -3.90 6.53 8.41
N SER A 101 -4.12 7.62 9.13
CA SER A 101 -5.32 8.45 8.96
C SER A 101 -5.11 9.64 8.01
N GLN A 102 -3.92 9.77 7.43
CA GLN A 102 -3.54 10.93 6.62
C GLN A 102 -3.35 10.58 5.15
N GLU A 103 -3.71 11.52 4.27
CA GLU A 103 -3.38 11.41 2.87
C GLU A 103 -1.85 11.48 2.68
N PRO A 104 -1.28 10.69 1.76
CA PRO A 104 0.18 10.71 1.53
C PRO A 104 0.74 12.09 1.23
N SER A 105 -0.02 12.93 0.52
CA SER A 105 0.40 14.30 0.22
C SER A 105 0.54 15.16 1.47
N GLN A 106 -0.32 14.95 2.47
CA GLN A 106 -0.24 15.66 3.75
C GLN A 106 0.96 15.18 4.57
N LEU A 107 1.19 13.89 4.55
CA LEU A 107 2.33 13.30 5.25
C LEU A 107 3.65 13.81 4.69
N MET A 108 3.76 13.87 3.36
CA MET A 108 4.95 14.36 2.69
C MET A 108 5.25 15.82 3.05
N ARG A 109 4.23 16.65 3.21
CA ARG A 109 4.41 18.03 3.66
C ARG A 109 5.00 18.12 5.06
N LYS A 110 4.57 17.22 5.97
CA LYS A 110 5.05 17.18 7.35
C LYS A 110 6.48 16.66 7.45
N LEU A 111 6.81 15.65 6.68
CA LEU A 111 8.13 15.03 6.71
C LEU A 111 9.18 15.82 5.92
N GLY A 112 8.72 16.70 5.01
CA GLY A 112 9.59 17.40 4.10
C GLY A 112 10.10 16.48 2.98
N PRO A 113 11.03 16.98 2.16
CA PRO A 113 11.57 16.18 1.06
C PRO A 113 12.38 15.01 1.59
N PHE A 114 12.40 13.91 0.84
CA PHE A 114 13.25 12.78 1.17
C PHE A 114 14.72 13.21 1.18
N PRO A 115 15.53 12.69 2.11
CA PRO A 115 16.96 12.93 2.08
C PRO A 115 17.53 12.49 0.74
N LYS A 116 18.44 13.29 0.19
CA LYS A 116 19.17 12.86 -1.01
C LYS A 116 20.06 11.69 -0.63
N GLU A 117 20.15 10.70 -1.53
CA GLU A 117 21.10 9.62 -1.33
C GLU A 117 22.50 10.22 -1.23
N VAL A 118 23.24 9.75 -0.24
CA VAL A 118 24.63 10.12 -0.06
C VAL A 118 25.47 9.10 -0.80
N ASP A 119 26.12 9.53 -1.86
CA ASP A 119 27.01 8.67 -2.62
C ASP A 119 28.25 8.27 -1.79
#